data_c6de35cd77a7d72675490b276558a937
#
_entry.id   c6de35cd77a7d72675490b276558a937
#
_cell.length_a   1.000
_cell.length_b   1.000
_cell.length_c   1.000
_cell.angle_alpha   90.00
_cell.angle_beta   90.00
_cell.angle_gamma   90.00
#
_symmetry.space_group_name_H-M   'P 1'
#
loop_
_entity.id
_entity.type
_entity.pdbx_description
1 polymer ?
#
loop_
_entity_poly.entity_id
_entity_poly.type
_entity_poly.pdbx_seq_one_letter_code
_entity_poly.pdbx_strand_id
1 'polypeptide(L)'
;MCWAGIHEWGIEGLLHYVDDAFNISFNDELTFYTPYKHRIPSDQARFLSLLDHIGVPHEDKKQLHGVTLEIIGLVVDLHDMSISMSSEAKSKLIETVLNFVLNTPDNKCQQPLCVWLRILGYANWALNAFLILKPALNSSYDKISGKVALSQGVYINKCVHNDLLWFAQSIGHLDGV
;
A
#
# COMPACT_ATOMS: atom_id res chain seq x y z
N MET A 1 -20.56 -5.24 -0.24
CA MET A 1 -20.71 -3.89 0.30
C MET A 1 -20.63 -2.83 -0.81
N CYS A 2 -19.55 -2.72 -1.60
CA CYS A 2 -19.43 -1.72 -2.70
C CYS A 2 -20.58 -1.76 -3.70
N TRP A 3 -21.02 -2.94 -4.14
CA TRP A 3 -22.15 -3.05 -5.07
C TRP A 3 -23.41 -2.35 -4.53
N ALA A 4 -23.77 -2.61 -3.28
CA ALA A 4 -24.93 -1.97 -2.65
C ALA A 4 -24.72 -0.45 -2.49
N GLY A 5 -23.53 -0.01 -2.08
CA GLY A 5 -23.19 1.41 -2.00
C GLY A 5 -23.37 2.13 -3.34
N ILE A 6 -22.89 1.52 -4.42
CA ILE A 6 -22.98 2.12 -5.77
C ILE A 6 -24.41 2.09 -6.30
N HIS A 7 -25.09 0.94 -6.27
CA HIS A 7 -26.36 0.75 -6.98
C HIS A 7 -27.58 1.15 -6.17
N GLU A 8 -27.57 0.97 -4.86
CA GLU A 8 -28.74 1.25 -4.00
C GLU A 8 -28.61 2.62 -3.29
N TRP A 9 -27.39 3.06 -3.01
CA TRP A 9 -27.14 4.30 -2.27
C TRP A 9 -26.53 5.40 -3.13
N GLY A 10 -26.26 5.14 -4.41
CA GLY A 10 -25.80 6.13 -5.38
C GLY A 10 -24.44 6.74 -5.05
N ILE A 11 -23.53 5.97 -4.45
CA ILE A 11 -22.16 6.39 -4.15
C ILE A 11 -21.29 6.06 -5.34
N GLU A 12 -20.92 7.06 -6.12
CA GLU A 12 -20.07 6.88 -7.28
C GLU A 12 -18.61 6.67 -6.82
N GLY A 13 -17.88 5.79 -7.53
CA GLY A 13 -16.44 5.60 -7.32
C GLY A 13 -16.05 4.93 -5.99
N LEU A 14 -16.98 4.26 -5.31
CA LEU A 14 -16.69 3.54 -4.06
C LEU A 14 -15.79 2.33 -4.34
N LEU A 15 -14.65 2.31 -3.69
CA LEU A 15 -13.66 1.25 -3.73
C LEU A 15 -13.49 0.63 -2.34
N HIS A 16 -13.03 -0.62 -2.31
CA HIS A 16 -12.88 -1.37 -1.07
C HIS A 16 -11.65 -2.28 -1.14
N TYR A 17 -10.85 -2.22 -0.11
CA TYR A 17 -9.70 -3.09 0.05
C TYR A 17 -9.70 -3.69 1.46
N VAL A 18 -10.00 -4.97 1.57
CA VAL A 18 -10.12 -5.72 2.84
C VAL A 18 -11.10 -5.01 3.78
N ASP A 19 -10.62 -4.23 4.75
CA ASP A 19 -11.42 -3.53 5.75
C ASP A 19 -11.57 -2.03 5.46
N ASP A 20 -10.80 -1.50 4.51
CA ASP A 20 -10.81 -0.08 4.17
C ASP A 20 -11.74 0.19 2.99
N ALA A 21 -12.61 1.18 3.13
CA ALA A 21 -13.45 1.69 2.05
C ALA A 21 -13.06 3.15 1.76
N PHE A 22 -12.93 3.48 0.48
CA PHE A 22 -12.58 4.83 0.05
C PHE A 22 -13.29 5.16 -1.26
N ASN A 23 -13.55 6.43 -1.49
CA ASN A 23 -14.07 6.91 -2.76
C ASN A 23 -13.42 8.22 -3.18
N ILE A 24 -13.55 8.55 -4.46
CA ILE A 24 -13.22 9.85 -5.01
C ILE A 24 -14.53 10.54 -5.33
N SER A 25 -14.80 11.66 -4.63
CA SER A 25 -15.96 12.50 -4.90
C SER A 25 -15.52 13.75 -5.65
N PHE A 26 -16.27 14.11 -6.67
CA PHE A 26 -16.06 15.36 -7.42
C PHE A 26 -16.89 16.52 -6.88
N ASN A 27 -17.66 16.28 -5.82
CA ASN A 27 -18.50 17.26 -5.16
C ASN A 27 -17.94 17.65 -3.79
N ASP A 28 -17.82 18.95 -3.55
CA ASP A 28 -17.46 19.49 -2.23
C ASP A 28 -18.68 19.62 -1.30
N GLU A 29 -19.76 18.89 -1.58
CA GLU A 29 -20.99 18.92 -0.79
C GLU A 29 -20.79 18.26 0.57
N LEU A 30 -21.12 19.02 1.62
CA LEU A 30 -21.08 18.54 2.99
C LEU A 30 -22.49 18.32 3.55
N THR A 31 -22.75 17.15 4.07
CA THR A 31 -24.01 16.76 4.72
C THR A 31 -23.81 16.66 6.23
N PHE A 32 -24.80 17.13 7.02
CA PHE A 32 -24.77 16.94 8.46
C PHE A 32 -25.09 15.48 8.81
N TYR A 33 -24.12 14.80 9.43
CA TYR A 33 -24.27 13.42 9.85
C TYR A 33 -24.59 13.35 11.34
N THR A 34 -25.82 13.00 11.68
CA THR A 34 -26.35 13.07 13.04
C THR A 34 -25.56 12.23 14.06
N PRO A 35 -25.09 11.01 13.76
CA PRO A 35 -24.32 10.22 14.73
C PRO A 35 -23.02 10.91 15.18
N TYR A 36 -22.35 11.63 14.29
CA TYR A 36 -21.10 12.34 14.59
C TYR A 36 -21.29 13.80 14.98
N LYS A 37 -22.50 14.37 14.81
CA LYS A 37 -22.87 15.75 15.15
C LYS A 37 -22.04 16.82 14.43
N HIS A 38 -21.50 16.51 13.26
CA HIS A 38 -20.82 17.47 12.39
C HIS A 38 -21.08 17.20 10.92
N ARG A 39 -20.58 18.08 10.05
CA ARG A 39 -20.71 17.92 8.60
C ARG A 39 -19.53 17.13 8.05
N ILE A 40 -19.81 16.19 7.17
CA ILE A 40 -18.84 15.34 6.44
C ILE A 40 -19.21 15.33 4.95
N PRO A 41 -18.33 14.90 4.05
CA PRO A 41 -18.65 14.74 2.64
C PRO A 41 -19.91 13.92 2.42
N SER A 42 -20.76 14.35 1.48
CA SER A 42 -22.09 13.74 1.27
C SER A 42 -22.01 12.25 0.93
N ASP A 43 -21.04 11.83 0.12
CA ASP A 43 -20.85 10.42 -0.23
C ASP A 43 -20.39 9.60 0.97
N GLN A 44 -19.51 10.17 1.82
CA GLN A 44 -19.12 9.54 3.08
C GLN A 44 -20.31 9.39 4.03
N ALA A 45 -21.16 10.42 4.15
CA ALA A 45 -22.38 10.34 4.95
C ALA A 45 -23.35 9.26 4.45
N ARG A 46 -23.50 9.10 3.12
CA ARG A 46 -24.30 8.03 2.52
C ARG A 46 -23.72 6.66 2.84
N PHE A 47 -22.40 6.50 2.72
CA PHE A 47 -21.74 5.23 3.03
C PHE A 47 -21.89 4.85 4.50
N LEU A 48 -21.68 5.79 5.43
CA LEU A 48 -21.86 5.54 6.86
C LEU A 48 -23.33 5.22 7.20
N SER A 49 -24.29 5.86 6.53
CA SER A 49 -25.73 5.53 6.68
C SER A 49 -26.05 4.11 6.17
N LEU A 50 -25.38 3.64 5.11
CA LEU A 50 -25.48 2.24 4.69
C LEU A 50 -24.92 1.31 5.77
N LEU A 51 -23.76 1.64 6.38
CA LEU A 51 -23.18 0.84 7.46
C LEU A 51 -24.11 0.78 8.68
N ASP A 52 -24.72 1.90 9.05
CA ASP A 52 -25.75 1.96 10.12
C ASP A 52 -26.93 1.04 9.79
N HIS A 53 -27.42 1.10 8.54
CA HIS A 53 -28.56 0.29 8.10
C HIS A 53 -28.31 -1.21 8.21
N ILE A 54 -27.09 -1.66 7.91
CA ILE A 54 -26.70 -3.09 7.99
C ILE A 54 -26.08 -3.48 9.34
N GLY A 55 -26.00 -2.54 10.28
CA GLY A 55 -25.48 -2.77 11.63
C GLY A 55 -23.96 -2.95 11.73
N VAL A 56 -23.19 -2.40 10.79
CA VAL A 56 -21.73 -2.43 10.83
C VAL A 56 -21.21 -1.24 11.65
N PRO A 57 -20.49 -1.49 12.76
CA PRO A 57 -19.99 -0.42 13.61
C PRO A 57 -18.89 0.40 12.90
N HIS A 58 -18.89 1.70 13.14
CA HIS A 58 -17.86 2.62 12.63
C HIS A 58 -17.59 3.73 13.65
N GLU A 59 -16.43 4.38 13.55
CA GLU A 59 -15.97 5.38 14.50
C GLU A 59 -15.58 6.68 13.77
N ASP A 60 -16.01 7.83 14.32
CA ASP A 60 -15.71 9.16 13.78
C ASP A 60 -14.21 9.41 13.56
N LYS A 61 -13.39 9.08 14.57
CA LYS A 61 -11.94 9.29 14.51
C LYS A 61 -11.21 8.51 13.41
N LYS A 62 -11.87 7.51 12.80
CA LYS A 62 -11.34 6.72 11.69
C LYS A 62 -11.78 7.24 10.32
N GLN A 63 -12.67 8.23 10.32
CA GLN A 63 -13.19 8.81 9.08
C GLN A 63 -12.29 9.96 8.65
N LEU A 64 -11.66 9.78 7.50
CA LEU A 64 -10.78 10.78 6.92
C LEU A 64 -11.36 11.29 5.60
N HIS A 65 -11.14 12.55 5.30
CA HIS A 65 -11.45 13.16 4.02
C HIS A 65 -10.48 14.31 3.73
N GLY A 66 -10.22 14.55 2.47
CA GLY A 66 -9.29 15.59 2.03
C GLY A 66 -8.78 15.34 0.62
N VAL A 67 -8.01 16.29 0.11
CA VAL A 67 -7.39 16.19 -1.22
C VAL A 67 -6.18 15.24 -1.20
N THR A 68 -5.45 15.24 -0.08
CA THR A 68 -4.28 14.39 0.13
C THR A 68 -4.57 13.47 1.31
N LEU A 69 -4.56 12.17 1.08
CA LEU A 69 -4.85 11.13 2.08
C LEU A 69 -3.85 9.98 2.01
N GLU A 70 -3.57 9.40 3.17
CA GLU A 70 -2.86 8.12 3.24
C GLU A 70 -3.87 6.97 3.11
N ILE A 71 -3.78 6.21 2.02
CA ILE A 71 -4.64 5.07 1.71
C ILE A 71 -3.76 3.82 1.60
N ILE A 72 -3.99 2.84 2.47
CA ILE A 72 -3.22 1.58 2.50
C ILE A 72 -1.69 1.83 2.62
N GLY A 73 -1.31 2.89 3.34
CA GLY A 73 0.09 3.28 3.56
C GLY A 73 0.77 3.99 2.37
N LEU A 74 0.00 4.36 1.34
CA LEU A 74 0.44 5.22 0.25
C LEU A 74 -0.23 6.59 0.37
N VAL A 75 0.50 7.63 0.10
CA VAL A 75 -0.02 9.00 0.03
C VAL A 75 -0.57 9.23 -1.36
N VAL A 76 -1.88 9.44 -1.43
CA VAL A 76 -2.61 9.78 -2.66
C VAL A 76 -2.92 11.26 -2.62
N ASP A 77 -2.47 12.01 -3.60
CA ASP A 77 -2.75 13.44 -3.78
C ASP A 77 -3.58 13.65 -5.04
N LEU A 78 -4.81 14.11 -4.84
CA LEU A 78 -5.75 14.34 -5.94
C LEU A 78 -5.48 15.67 -6.67
N HIS A 79 -4.76 16.61 -6.05
CA HIS A 79 -4.39 17.87 -6.70
C HIS A 79 -3.34 17.64 -7.77
N ASP A 80 -2.30 16.88 -7.42
CA ASP A 80 -1.20 16.57 -8.32
C ASP A 80 -1.42 15.25 -9.09
N MET A 81 -2.54 14.56 -8.83
CA MET A 81 -2.87 13.24 -9.39
C MET A 81 -1.70 12.26 -9.20
N SER A 82 -1.14 12.25 -8.00
CA SER A 82 0.08 11.49 -7.69
C SER A 82 -0.14 10.46 -6.58
N ILE A 83 0.64 9.39 -6.65
CA ILE A 83 0.73 8.36 -5.60
C ILE A 83 2.19 8.28 -5.16
N SER A 84 2.42 8.44 -3.88
CA SER A 84 3.77 8.43 -3.31
C SER A 84 3.82 7.62 -2.00
N MET A 85 5.02 7.46 -1.46
CA MET A 85 5.21 6.91 -0.11
C MET A 85 5.66 8.03 0.82
N SER A 86 5.26 7.94 2.09
CA SER A 86 5.80 8.82 3.11
C SER A 86 7.32 8.64 3.22
N SER A 87 8.05 9.71 3.57
CA SER A 87 9.51 9.66 3.72
C SER A 87 9.97 8.63 4.76
N GLU A 88 9.17 8.42 5.81
CA GLU A 88 9.42 7.41 6.83
C GLU A 88 9.29 5.99 6.24
N ALA A 89 8.21 5.71 5.49
CA ALA A 89 7.99 4.42 4.85
C ALA A 89 9.07 4.11 3.80
N LYS A 90 9.50 5.12 3.01
CA LYS A 90 10.62 4.99 2.07
C LYS A 90 11.91 4.61 2.80
N SER A 91 12.27 5.34 3.86
CA SER A 91 13.49 5.10 4.63
C SER A 91 13.50 3.70 5.24
N LYS A 92 12.38 3.27 5.80
CA LYS A 92 12.22 1.93 6.36
C LYS A 92 12.34 0.82 5.31
N LEU A 93 11.77 1.04 4.11
CA LEU A 93 11.90 0.08 3.01
C LEU A 93 13.36 -0.03 2.55
N ILE A 94 14.03 1.11 2.32
CA ILE A 94 15.44 1.17 1.94
C ILE A 94 16.31 0.43 2.96
N GLU A 95 16.17 0.76 4.25
CA GLU A 95 16.89 0.08 5.32
C GLU A 95 16.63 -1.43 5.32
N THR A 96 15.38 -1.84 5.18
CA THR A 96 15.00 -3.24 5.16
C THR A 96 15.64 -4.00 4.00
N VAL A 97 15.65 -3.42 2.80
CA VAL A 97 16.26 -4.02 1.61
C VAL A 97 17.79 -4.07 1.75
N LEU A 98 18.41 -2.99 2.23
CA LEU A 98 19.87 -2.94 2.45
C LEU A 98 20.30 -3.95 3.51
N ASN A 99 19.59 -4.07 4.62
CA ASN A 99 19.86 -5.05 5.66
C ASN A 99 19.74 -6.49 5.13
N PHE A 100 18.76 -6.75 4.27
CA PHE A 100 18.61 -8.07 3.64
C PHE A 100 19.81 -8.43 2.75
N VAL A 101 20.31 -7.47 1.99
CA VAL A 101 21.40 -7.68 1.02
C VAL A 101 22.76 -7.72 1.68
N LEU A 102 23.00 -6.86 2.68
CA LEU A 102 24.31 -6.64 3.27
C LEU A 102 24.55 -7.51 4.52
N ASN A 103 23.51 -7.77 5.30
CA ASN A 103 23.59 -8.49 6.58
C ASN A 103 23.08 -9.91 6.44
N THR A 104 23.83 -10.75 5.74
CA THR A 104 23.48 -12.20 5.64
C THR A 104 23.98 -12.95 6.87
N PRO A 105 23.15 -13.82 7.50
CA PRO A 105 23.59 -14.63 8.63
C PRO A 105 24.80 -15.49 8.25
N ASP A 106 25.75 -15.61 9.17
CA ASP A 106 26.94 -16.46 9.06
C ASP A 106 27.83 -16.22 7.82
N ASN A 107 27.80 -15.03 7.22
CA ASN A 107 28.53 -14.70 5.98
C ASN A 107 28.29 -15.67 4.81
N LYS A 108 27.18 -16.41 4.83
CA LYS A 108 26.88 -17.45 3.80
C LYS A 108 26.14 -16.91 2.59
N CYS A 109 25.85 -15.62 2.50
CA CYS A 109 25.04 -15.03 1.44
C CYS A 109 23.70 -15.76 1.21
N GLN A 110 23.13 -16.35 2.26
CA GLN A 110 21.87 -17.07 2.25
C GLN A 110 20.86 -16.46 3.21
N GLN A 111 19.60 -16.44 2.79
CA GLN A 111 18.47 -16.07 3.64
C GLN A 111 17.38 -17.13 3.53
N PRO A 112 16.62 -17.42 4.59
CA PRO A 112 15.46 -18.30 4.53
C PRO A 112 14.42 -17.81 3.53
N LEU A 113 13.72 -18.71 2.84
CA LEU A 113 12.68 -18.36 1.87
C LEU A 113 11.60 -17.45 2.47
N CYS A 114 11.21 -17.65 3.73
CA CYS A 114 10.22 -16.78 4.40
C CYS A 114 10.67 -15.32 4.49
N VAL A 115 11.97 -15.06 4.65
CA VAL A 115 12.55 -13.71 4.66
C VAL A 115 12.48 -13.10 3.25
N TRP A 116 12.81 -13.88 2.21
CA TRP A 116 12.68 -13.46 0.83
C TRP A 116 11.25 -13.06 0.49
N LEU A 117 10.27 -13.89 0.81
CA LEU A 117 8.86 -13.63 0.52
C LEU A 117 8.38 -12.35 1.20
N ARG A 118 8.79 -12.12 2.46
CA ARG A 118 8.44 -10.89 3.18
C ARG A 118 9.03 -9.63 2.54
N ILE A 119 10.31 -9.67 2.18
CA ILE A 119 11.01 -8.54 1.56
C ILE A 119 10.43 -8.24 0.18
N LEU A 120 10.25 -9.27 -0.64
CA LEU A 120 9.68 -9.09 -1.97
C LEU A 120 8.22 -8.65 -1.93
N GLY A 121 7.44 -9.12 -0.96
CA GLY A 121 6.08 -8.62 -0.75
C GLY A 121 6.06 -7.13 -0.41
N TYR A 122 6.96 -6.69 0.49
CA TYR A 122 7.08 -5.28 0.86
C TYR A 122 7.57 -4.42 -0.31
N ALA A 123 8.61 -4.88 -1.04
CA ALA A 123 9.08 -4.19 -2.23
C ALA A 123 8.00 -4.12 -3.32
N ASN A 124 7.28 -5.23 -3.56
CA ASN A 124 6.21 -5.26 -4.55
C ASN A 124 5.04 -4.32 -4.20
N TRP A 125 4.70 -4.19 -2.91
CA TRP A 125 3.71 -3.21 -2.46
C TRP A 125 4.15 -1.77 -2.80
N ALA A 126 5.43 -1.43 -2.59
CA ALA A 126 5.97 -0.12 -2.94
C ALA A 126 5.93 0.18 -4.44
N LEU A 127 5.92 -0.86 -5.30
CA LEU A 127 5.81 -0.69 -6.75
C LEU A 127 4.47 -0.10 -7.20
N ASN A 128 3.46 -0.01 -6.33
CA ASN A 128 2.25 0.76 -6.65
C ASN A 128 2.54 2.26 -6.82
N ALA A 129 3.54 2.78 -6.08
CA ALA A 129 4.01 4.15 -6.24
C ALA A 129 5.25 4.27 -7.16
N PHE A 130 5.98 3.17 -7.42
CA PHE A 130 7.26 3.19 -8.16
C PHE A 130 7.27 2.14 -9.27
N LEU A 131 6.31 2.17 -10.16
CA LEU A 131 6.12 1.18 -11.23
C LEU A 131 7.37 0.95 -12.09
N ILE A 132 8.16 1.99 -12.33
CA ILE A 132 9.39 1.94 -13.12
C ILE A 132 10.47 1.03 -12.52
N LEU A 133 10.40 0.75 -11.22
CA LEU A 133 11.36 -0.12 -10.52
C LEU A 133 11.00 -1.61 -10.56
N LYS A 134 9.87 -1.97 -11.16
CA LYS A 134 9.41 -3.37 -11.26
C LYS A 134 10.47 -4.34 -11.78
N PRO A 135 11.30 -4.01 -12.79
CA PRO A 135 12.34 -4.89 -13.29
C PRO A 135 13.39 -5.30 -12.25
N ALA A 136 13.63 -4.49 -11.22
CA ALA A 136 14.60 -4.79 -10.15
C ALA A 136 14.25 -6.03 -9.32
N LEU A 137 13.01 -6.49 -9.35
CA LEU A 137 12.58 -7.66 -8.59
C LEU A 137 12.61 -8.96 -9.41
N ASN A 138 12.82 -8.90 -10.73
CA ASN A 138 12.75 -10.06 -11.60
C ASN A 138 13.76 -11.17 -11.21
N SER A 139 15.04 -10.82 -11.03
CA SER A 139 16.07 -11.77 -10.63
C SER A 139 15.78 -12.42 -9.26
N SER A 140 15.13 -11.68 -8.37
CA SER A 140 14.71 -12.17 -7.06
C SER A 140 13.55 -13.16 -7.16
N TYR A 141 12.55 -12.90 -7.99
CA TYR A 141 11.44 -13.81 -8.24
C TYR A 141 11.92 -15.10 -8.93
N ASP A 142 12.80 -15.00 -9.93
CA ASP A 142 13.41 -16.16 -10.57
C ASP A 142 14.15 -17.03 -9.55
N LYS A 143 14.83 -16.41 -8.59
CA LYS A 143 15.62 -17.10 -7.57
C LYS A 143 14.78 -17.89 -6.58
N ILE A 144 13.59 -17.42 -6.24
CA ILE A 144 12.67 -18.10 -5.31
C ILE A 144 11.67 -19.01 -6.03
N SER A 145 11.57 -18.92 -7.34
CA SER A 145 10.64 -19.72 -8.15
C SER A 145 10.79 -21.23 -7.87
N GLY A 146 9.67 -21.91 -7.71
CA GLY A 146 9.61 -23.35 -7.45
C GLY A 146 10.04 -23.80 -6.04
N LYS A 147 10.38 -22.85 -5.13
CA LYS A 147 10.72 -23.18 -3.74
C LYS A 147 9.48 -23.15 -2.86
N VAL A 148 9.35 -24.14 -1.97
CA VAL A 148 8.16 -24.32 -1.13
C VAL A 148 8.48 -24.28 0.37
N ALA A 149 9.63 -24.84 0.77
CA ALA A 149 9.99 -24.92 2.17
C ALA A 149 10.43 -23.56 2.73
N LEU A 150 9.65 -22.98 3.63
CA LEU A 150 9.87 -21.63 4.17
C LEU A 150 11.22 -21.45 4.88
N SER A 151 11.76 -22.51 5.48
CA SER A 151 13.08 -22.53 6.13
C SER A 151 14.24 -22.77 5.17
N GLN A 152 13.96 -23.09 3.90
CA GLN A 152 15.00 -23.35 2.91
C GLN A 152 15.88 -22.13 2.70
N GLY A 153 17.19 -22.28 2.85
CA GLY A 153 18.16 -21.24 2.53
C GLY A 153 18.23 -20.97 1.03
N VAL A 154 18.11 -19.71 0.65
CA VAL A 154 18.19 -19.26 -0.74
C VAL A 154 19.35 -18.28 -0.87
N TYR A 155 20.26 -18.54 -1.81
CA TYR A 155 21.44 -17.73 -2.05
C TYR A 155 21.10 -16.40 -2.71
N ILE A 156 21.66 -15.32 -2.17
CA ILE A 156 21.70 -14.01 -2.79
C ILE A 156 22.91 -13.99 -3.73
N ASN A 157 22.66 -14.14 -5.02
CA ASN A 157 23.72 -14.07 -6.03
C ASN A 157 24.01 -12.61 -6.40
N LYS A 158 25.08 -12.37 -7.16
CA LYS A 158 25.52 -11.03 -7.57
C LYS A 158 24.43 -10.25 -8.34
N CYS A 159 23.62 -10.94 -9.15
CA CYS A 159 22.54 -10.31 -9.92
C CYS A 159 21.47 -9.75 -8.97
N VAL A 160 20.93 -10.59 -8.08
CA VAL A 160 19.95 -10.16 -7.06
C VAL A 160 20.52 -9.05 -6.17
N HIS A 161 21.78 -9.20 -5.74
CA HIS A 161 22.46 -8.17 -4.93
C HIS A 161 22.46 -6.81 -5.64
N ASN A 162 22.87 -6.77 -6.90
CA ASN A 162 22.97 -5.52 -7.66
C ASN A 162 21.57 -4.93 -7.95
N ASP A 163 20.60 -5.75 -8.30
CA ASP A 163 19.24 -5.33 -8.61
C ASP A 163 18.55 -4.72 -7.37
N LEU A 164 18.70 -5.34 -6.21
CA LEU A 164 18.13 -4.83 -4.96
C LEU A 164 18.87 -3.59 -4.44
N LEU A 165 20.18 -3.47 -4.64
CA LEU A 165 20.91 -2.24 -4.35
C LEU A 165 20.43 -1.09 -5.25
N TRP A 166 20.30 -1.36 -6.55
CA TRP A 166 19.77 -0.38 -7.48
C TRP A 166 18.35 0.04 -7.10
N PHE A 167 17.48 -0.91 -6.72
CA PHE A 167 16.14 -0.63 -6.23
C PHE A 167 16.16 0.31 -5.02
N ALA A 168 16.97 0.01 -3.99
CA ALA A 168 17.07 0.81 -2.78
C ALA A 168 17.60 2.23 -3.05
N GLN A 169 18.59 2.37 -3.94
CA GLN A 169 19.14 3.66 -4.35
C GLN A 169 18.12 4.48 -5.14
N SER A 170 17.46 3.84 -6.12
CA SER A 170 16.51 4.52 -7.00
C SER A 170 15.28 5.01 -6.27
N ILE A 171 14.75 4.25 -5.34
CA ILE A 171 13.55 4.64 -4.56
C ILE A 171 13.81 5.90 -3.73
N GLY A 172 15.04 6.11 -3.27
CA GLY A 172 15.43 7.30 -2.53
C GLY A 172 15.34 8.61 -3.33
N HIS A 173 15.44 8.51 -4.66
CA HIS A 173 15.45 9.65 -5.58
C HIS A 173 14.12 9.87 -6.32
N LEU A 174 13.16 8.97 -6.18
CA LEU A 174 11.86 9.05 -6.84
C LEU A 174 10.80 9.56 -5.87
N ASP A 175 9.90 10.43 -6.35
CA ASP A 175 8.81 10.97 -5.55
C ASP A 175 7.49 10.19 -5.69
N GLY A 176 7.46 9.19 -6.54
CA GLY A 176 6.28 8.39 -6.86
C GLY A 176 5.83 8.58 -8.32
N VAL A 177 4.57 8.29 -8.61
CA VAL A 177 3.91 8.46 -9.91
C VAL A 177 2.71 9.39 -9.78
#